data_a946d6386c53c699deb18e679a63f5dd
#
_entry.id   a946d6386c53c699deb18e679a63f5dd
#
_cell.length_a   1.000
_cell.length_b   1.000
_cell.length_c   1.000
_cell.angle_alpha   90.00
_cell.angle_beta   90.00
_cell.angle_gamma   90.00
#
_symmetry.space_group_name_H-M   'P 1'
#
loop_
_entity.id
_entity.type
_entity.pdbx_description
1 polymer ?
#
loop_
_entity_poly.entity_id
_entity_poly.type
_entity_poly.pdbx_seq_one_letter_code
_entity_poly.pdbx_strand_id
1 'polypeptide(L)'
;MKQLLHRSSGLGSQANSGSQRDIPLRPPLGTINVIFAALGRTRSCPSRIMYVARLSSGGTNQDPKRFRVELPLVMGFSDEDKIGTIQPYDDALKITLRIGGYTVKRVIVDQGSAVEIMYPDLYKGLNLKAEDLTPYSSPLVSFERKIIIPKGQVRLPVQTGSEVVEVDFIVMDAYSPYISIVAKPWLHTLGAVSTTLHQKVKYPSDGQIEEILGD
;
A
#
# COMPACT_ATOMS: atom_id res chain seq x y z
N MET A 1 -59.58 -41.64 -12.83
CA MET A 1 -59.88 -41.65 -11.38
C MET A 1 -58.89 -40.69 -10.77
N LYS A 2 -59.28 -39.42 -10.45
CA LYS A 2 -59.74 -38.94 -9.14
C LYS A 2 -58.75 -39.30 -8.03
N GLN A 3 -58.11 -38.38 -7.26
CA GLN A 3 -58.51 -37.14 -6.53
C GLN A 3 -57.25 -36.44 -6.09
N LEU A 4 -57.10 -35.15 -6.16
CA LEU A 4 -57.57 -34.03 -5.32
C LEU A 4 -56.91 -33.89 -3.94
N LEU A 5 -56.21 -32.73 -3.83
CA LEU A 5 -56.17 -31.76 -2.73
C LEU A 5 -55.46 -32.11 -1.40
N HIS A 6 -54.47 -31.35 -0.96
CA HIS A 6 -54.69 -30.35 0.05
C HIS A 6 -53.58 -29.29 0.14
N ARG A 7 -54.03 -28.06 0.33
CA ARG A 7 -53.34 -26.79 0.47
C ARG A 7 -53.15 -26.53 1.97
N SER A 8 -51.92 -26.09 2.37
CA SER A 8 -51.86 -25.27 3.57
C SER A 8 -50.69 -24.29 3.45
N SER A 9 -51.04 -23.04 3.58
CA SER A 9 -50.21 -21.84 3.63
C SER A 9 -49.46 -21.73 4.95
N GLY A 10 -48.14 -21.35 4.88
CA GLY A 10 -47.37 -20.95 6.04
C GLY A 10 -46.43 -19.81 5.63
N LEU A 11 -46.82 -18.57 5.98
CA LEU A 11 -45.94 -17.42 5.92
C LEU A 11 -44.83 -17.60 6.96
N GLY A 12 -43.58 -17.62 6.50
CA GLY A 12 -42.39 -17.52 7.34
C GLY A 12 -41.52 -16.40 6.78
N SER A 13 -41.50 -15.25 7.48
CA SER A 13 -40.58 -14.16 7.23
C SER A 13 -39.15 -14.64 7.40
N GLN A 14 -38.39 -14.70 6.31
CA GLN A 14 -36.94 -14.84 6.38
C GLN A 14 -36.30 -13.46 6.36
N ALA A 15 -35.68 -13.11 7.49
CA ALA A 15 -34.76 -12.01 7.61
C ALA A 15 -33.57 -12.23 6.67
N ASN A 16 -33.36 -11.29 5.78
CA ASN A 16 -32.25 -11.24 4.84
C ASN A 16 -30.98 -10.80 5.58
N SER A 17 -30.25 -11.76 6.14
CA SER A 17 -28.89 -11.52 6.63
C SER A 17 -27.99 -11.37 5.40
N GLY A 18 -27.52 -10.14 5.15
CA GLY A 18 -26.56 -9.82 4.09
C GLY A 18 -25.29 -10.65 4.26
N SER A 19 -25.14 -11.64 3.42
CA SER A 19 -23.92 -12.42 3.29
C SER A 19 -22.82 -11.51 2.74
N GLN A 20 -21.91 -11.15 3.61
CA GLN A 20 -20.62 -10.56 3.25
C GLN A 20 -19.94 -11.55 2.32
N ARG A 21 -19.80 -11.18 1.05
CA ARG A 21 -19.13 -12.05 0.06
C ARG A 21 -17.63 -11.98 0.34
N ASP A 22 -17.11 -13.01 0.99
CA ASP A 22 -15.68 -13.31 0.96
C ASP A 22 -15.27 -13.49 -0.50
N ILE A 23 -14.66 -12.48 -1.09
CA ILE A 23 -14.06 -12.59 -2.42
C ILE A 23 -12.82 -13.46 -2.23
N PRO A 24 -12.78 -14.71 -2.75
CA PRO A 24 -11.61 -15.55 -2.58
C PRO A 24 -10.41 -14.88 -3.26
N LEU A 25 -9.36 -14.62 -2.48
CA LEU A 25 -8.09 -14.09 -2.98
C LEU A 25 -7.57 -15.05 -4.06
N ARG A 26 -7.62 -14.62 -5.32
CA ARG A 26 -7.03 -15.38 -6.41
C ARG A 26 -5.52 -15.50 -6.18
N PRO A 27 -4.90 -16.66 -6.45
CA PRO A 27 -3.45 -16.78 -6.34
C PRO A 27 -2.73 -15.78 -7.27
N PRO A 28 -1.51 -15.32 -6.92
CA PRO A 28 -0.76 -14.42 -7.78
C PRO A 28 -0.44 -15.08 -9.13
N LEU A 29 -0.47 -14.30 -10.22
CA LEU A 29 -0.16 -14.75 -11.58
C LEU A 29 1.30 -15.18 -11.74
N GLY A 30 2.19 -14.66 -10.86
CA GLY A 30 3.62 -14.95 -10.86
C GLY A 30 4.38 -14.05 -9.88
N THR A 31 5.70 -14.21 -9.83
CA THR A 31 6.59 -13.37 -9.03
C THR A 31 7.61 -12.70 -9.93
N ILE A 32 7.75 -11.39 -9.80
CA ILE A 32 8.74 -10.59 -10.51
C ILE A 32 9.87 -10.23 -9.53
N ASN A 33 11.09 -10.64 -9.85
CA ASN A 33 12.29 -10.36 -9.07
C ASN A 33 13.30 -9.60 -9.92
N VAL A 34 13.99 -8.62 -9.34
CA VAL A 34 15.16 -8.01 -9.97
C VAL A 34 16.41 -8.69 -9.44
N ILE A 35 17.28 -9.12 -10.34
CA ILE A 35 18.63 -9.64 -10.01
C ILE A 35 19.57 -8.45 -10.06
N PHE A 36 20.14 -8.06 -8.91
CA PHE A 36 21.14 -6.99 -8.86
C PHE A 36 22.55 -7.51 -9.11
N ALA A 37 23.23 -6.83 -10.04
CA ALA A 37 24.69 -6.76 -9.97
C ALA A 37 25.03 -5.74 -8.85
N ALA A 38 25.78 -6.17 -7.84
CA ALA A 38 26.17 -5.35 -6.70
C ALA A 38 26.94 -4.11 -7.18
N LEU A 39 26.37 -2.92 -7.00
CA LEU A 39 27.02 -1.65 -7.17
C LEU A 39 27.30 -1.04 -5.80
N GLY A 40 28.54 -0.56 -5.65
CA GLY A 40 29.19 -0.18 -4.41
C GLY A 40 28.41 0.84 -3.55
N ARG A 41 28.72 0.79 -2.27
CA ARG A 41 28.22 1.63 -1.18
C ARG A 41 28.21 3.11 -1.53
N THR A 42 27.05 3.73 -1.54
CA THR A 42 26.90 5.19 -1.51
C THR A 42 26.75 5.64 -0.05
N ARG A 43 27.55 6.63 0.33
CA ARG A 43 27.52 7.26 1.67
C ARG A 43 26.17 7.92 1.90
N SER A 44 25.53 7.58 3.01
CA SER A 44 24.28 8.18 3.47
C SER A 44 24.47 9.56 4.09
N CYS A 45 23.53 10.48 3.82
CA CYS A 45 23.38 11.72 4.56
C CYS A 45 22.48 11.49 5.80
N PRO A 46 22.77 12.17 6.94
CA PRO A 46 22.00 11.94 8.17
C PRO A 46 20.57 12.50 8.06
N SER A 47 19.61 11.69 8.47
CA SER A 47 18.19 12.01 8.49
C SER A 47 17.85 13.03 9.59
N ARG A 48 17.03 14.02 9.22
CA ARG A 48 16.46 15.01 10.13
C ARG A 48 15.39 14.37 11.01
N ILE A 49 15.50 14.53 12.31
CA ILE A 49 14.50 14.11 13.30
C ILE A 49 13.27 15.00 13.17
N MET A 50 12.11 14.40 12.92
CA MET A 50 10.82 15.10 13.00
C MET A 50 10.25 15.00 14.41
N TYR A 51 9.97 16.16 15.03
CA TYR A 51 9.26 16.24 16.30
C TYR A 51 7.74 16.23 16.06
N VAL A 52 7.04 15.34 16.75
CA VAL A 52 5.58 15.33 16.79
C VAL A 52 5.13 16.27 17.92
N ALA A 53 4.35 17.30 17.58
CA ALA A 53 3.74 18.20 18.54
C ALA A 53 2.64 17.49 19.34
N ARG A 54 2.77 17.46 20.67
CA ARG A 54 1.69 17.05 21.58
C ARG A 54 0.65 18.17 21.69
N LEU A 55 -0.58 17.90 21.28
CA LEU A 55 -1.73 18.76 21.60
C LEU A 55 -2.18 18.48 23.04
N SER A 56 -2.14 19.52 23.86
CA SER A 56 -2.66 19.50 25.24
C SER A 56 -4.19 19.48 25.20
N SER A 57 -4.82 18.48 25.82
CA SER A 57 -6.26 18.44 26.05
C SER A 57 -6.60 19.29 27.28
N GLY A 58 -7.21 20.46 27.06
CA GLY A 58 -7.87 21.23 28.07
C GLY A 58 -9.21 20.61 28.43
N GLY A 59 -9.41 20.31 29.73
CA GLY A 59 -10.64 19.72 30.22
C GLY A 59 -11.77 20.71 30.35
N THR A 60 -13.00 20.27 30.08
CA THR A 60 -14.24 20.79 30.63
C THR A 60 -15.18 19.62 30.95
N ASN A 61 -15.58 19.59 32.24
CA ASN A 61 -16.58 18.66 32.77
C ASN A 61 -17.94 18.88 32.13
N GLN A 62 -18.56 17.83 31.57
CA GLN A 62 -20.02 17.69 31.47
C GLN A 62 -20.42 16.19 31.48
N ASP A 63 -21.55 15.92 32.09
CA ASP A 63 -22.18 14.68 32.53
C ASP A 63 -22.21 13.46 31.60
N PRO A 64 -22.29 12.21 32.12
CA PRO A 64 -22.09 10.99 31.37
C PRO A 64 -23.41 10.49 30.74
N LYS A 65 -23.74 10.94 29.54
CA LYS A 65 -24.48 10.08 28.62
C LYS A 65 -23.49 9.08 28.04
N ARG A 66 -23.71 7.80 28.27
CA ARG A 66 -22.93 6.69 27.73
C ARG A 66 -22.92 6.74 26.20
N PHE A 67 -22.11 7.59 25.63
CA PHE A 67 -21.63 7.41 24.28
C PHE A 67 -20.57 6.30 24.34
N ARG A 68 -20.78 5.24 23.57
CA ARG A 68 -19.73 4.29 23.23
C ARG A 68 -18.70 5.12 22.44
N VAL A 69 -17.69 5.64 23.13
CA VAL A 69 -16.56 6.32 22.50
C VAL A 69 -15.81 5.21 21.79
N GLU A 70 -16.00 5.11 20.48
CA GLU A 70 -15.07 4.37 19.67
C GLU A 70 -13.74 5.11 19.81
N LEU A 71 -12.82 4.50 20.55
CA LEU A 71 -11.48 5.06 20.70
C LEU A 71 -10.88 5.14 19.32
N PRO A 72 -10.39 6.31 18.87
CA PRO A 72 -9.75 6.41 17.57
C PRO A 72 -8.57 5.44 17.52
N LEU A 73 -8.47 4.71 16.43
CA LEU A 73 -7.37 3.77 16.20
C LEU A 73 -6.06 4.59 16.18
N VAL A 74 -5.23 4.44 17.21
CA VAL A 74 -3.95 5.15 17.30
C VAL A 74 -2.88 4.30 16.66
N MET A 75 -2.36 4.76 15.54
CA MET A 75 -1.31 4.08 14.77
C MET A 75 0.05 4.76 15.06
N GLY A 76 1.03 3.96 15.45
CA GLY A 76 2.37 4.46 15.78
C GLY A 76 3.40 3.34 15.79
N PHE A 77 4.65 3.69 16.08
CA PHE A 77 5.78 2.76 16.20
C PHE A 77 6.38 2.83 17.59
N SER A 78 6.73 1.69 18.15
CA SER A 78 7.35 1.52 19.47
C SER A 78 8.70 0.80 19.34
N ASP A 79 9.41 0.67 20.46
CA ASP A 79 10.66 -0.12 20.49
C ASP A 79 10.43 -1.61 20.21
N GLU A 80 9.23 -2.12 20.46
CA GLU A 80 8.85 -3.50 20.15
C GLU A 80 8.81 -3.75 18.64
N ASP A 81 8.51 -2.71 17.85
CA ASP A 81 8.52 -2.80 16.38
C ASP A 81 9.92 -3.00 15.78
N LYS A 82 10.98 -2.78 16.57
CA LYS A 82 12.37 -3.01 16.17
C LYS A 82 12.81 -4.46 16.28
N ILE A 83 12.01 -5.31 16.93
CA ILE A 83 12.36 -6.72 17.13
C ILE A 83 12.47 -7.40 15.76
N GLY A 84 13.62 -8.02 15.51
CA GLY A 84 13.92 -8.69 14.24
C GLY A 84 14.59 -7.80 13.18
N THR A 85 14.79 -6.50 13.45
CA THR A 85 15.53 -5.61 12.55
C THR A 85 17.03 -5.56 12.96
N ILE A 86 17.92 -5.57 11.96
CA ILE A 86 19.37 -5.41 12.18
C ILE A 86 19.66 -3.91 12.21
N GLN A 87 20.09 -3.40 13.36
CA GLN A 87 20.42 -1.98 13.54
C GLN A 87 21.93 -1.73 13.45
N PRO A 88 22.43 -0.60 12.93
CA PRO A 88 21.67 0.44 12.23
C PRO A 88 21.27 0.03 10.81
N TYR A 89 20.05 0.36 10.40
CA TYR A 89 19.55 0.06 9.06
C TYR A 89 19.56 1.34 8.21
N ASP A 90 20.48 1.41 7.27
CA ASP A 90 20.73 2.61 6.44
C ASP A 90 20.05 2.53 5.05
N ASP A 91 19.46 1.39 4.71
CA ASP A 91 18.80 1.19 3.42
C ASP A 91 17.37 1.73 3.38
N ALA A 92 16.90 2.03 2.17
CA ALA A 92 15.49 2.36 1.95
C ALA A 92 14.58 1.19 2.34
N LEU A 93 13.38 1.50 2.83
CA LEU A 93 12.37 0.49 3.10
C LEU A 93 11.92 -0.16 1.78
N LYS A 94 12.15 -1.45 1.67
CA LYS A 94 11.75 -2.30 0.54
C LYS A 94 10.69 -3.27 1.01
N ILE A 95 9.63 -3.42 0.26
CA ILE A 95 8.51 -4.30 0.60
C ILE A 95 8.11 -5.15 -0.60
N THR A 96 7.42 -6.25 -0.30
CA THR A 96 6.78 -7.07 -1.33
C THR A 96 5.32 -6.68 -1.44
N LEU A 97 4.87 -6.32 -2.65
CA LEU A 97 3.49 -5.97 -2.97
C LEU A 97 2.94 -6.85 -4.09
N ARG A 98 1.61 -6.91 -4.18
CA ARG A 98 0.96 -7.51 -5.34
C ARG A 98 0.47 -6.40 -6.27
N ILE A 99 1.11 -6.26 -7.44
CA ILE A 99 0.83 -5.21 -8.44
C ILE A 99 0.34 -5.87 -9.71
N GLY A 100 -0.84 -5.47 -10.22
CA GLY A 100 -1.40 -6.01 -11.47
C GLY A 100 -1.60 -7.53 -11.44
N GLY A 101 -1.78 -8.13 -10.27
CA GLY A 101 -1.93 -9.57 -10.07
C GLY A 101 -0.62 -10.35 -9.88
N TYR A 102 0.56 -9.70 -10.01
CA TYR A 102 1.87 -10.32 -9.79
C TYR A 102 2.44 -9.97 -8.42
N THR A 103 3.16 -10.91 -7.81
CA THR A 103 3.97 -10.63 -6.61
C THR A 103 5.25 -9.91 -7.03
N VAL A 104 5.37 -8.65 -6.64
CA VAL A 104 6.51 -7.77 -6.96
C VAL A 104 7.32 -7.55 -5.70
N LYS A 105 8.56 -8.04 -5.71
CA LYS A 105 9.48 -7.90 -4.57
C LYS A 105 10.33 -6.64 -4.69
N ARG A 106 10.78 -6.13 -3.53
CA ARG A 106 11.72 -5.01 -3.44
C ARG A 106 11.18 -3.71 -4.04
N VAL A 107 9.90 -3.46 -3.83
CA VAL A 107 9.27 -2.17 -4.11
C VAL A 107 9.72 -1.19 -3.02
N ILE A 108 10.26 -0.04 -3.40
CA ILE A 108 10.65 1.00 -2.44
C ILE A 108 9.43 1.75 -1.97
N VAL A 109 9.39 2.03 -0.67
CA VAL A 109 8.46 2.98 -0.06
C VAL A 109 9.18 4.32 0.13
N ASP A 110 8.75 5.35 -0.60
CA ASP A 110 9.32 6.70 -0.54
C ASP A 110 8.27 7.73 -0.14
N GLN A 111 8.31 8.14 1.14
CA GLN A 111 7.42 9.18 1.68
C GLN A 111 7.71 10.58 1.11
N GLY A 112 8.87 10.77 0.52
CA GLY A 112 9.29 12.05 -0.08
C GLY A 112 8.77 12.26 -1.49
N SER A 113 8.53 11.19 -2.23
CA SER A 113 8.05 11.24 -3.61
C SER A 113 6.56 11.61 -3.68
N ALA A 114 6.22 12.40 -4.70
CA ALA A 114 4.86 12.82 -4.98
C ALA A 114 4.15 11.93 -6.02
N VAL A 115 4.86 11.00 -6.64
CA VAL A 115 4.36 10.12 -7.69
C VAL A 115 4.94 8.72 -7.54
N GLU A 116 4.14 7.72 -7.88
CA GLU A 116 4.57 6.33 -7.99
C GLU A 116 5.32 6.11 -9.28
N ILE A 117 6.43 5.39 -9.21
CA ILE A 117 7.32 5.15 -10.35
C ILE A 117 7.34 3.68 -10.71
N MET A 118 7.24 3.39 -11.98
CA MET A 118 7.48 2.07 -12.56
C MET A 118 8.69 2.12 -13.48
N TYR A 119 9.67 1.27 -13.20
CA TYR A 119 10.86 1.13 -14.03
C TYR A 119 10.70 0.07 -15.12
N PRO A 120 11.58 0.06 -16.15
CA PRO A 120 11.42 -0.80 -17.32
C PRO A 120 11.29 -2.30 -17.03
N ASP A 121 11.96 -2.78 -15.99
CA ASP A 121 11.93 -4.21 -15.64
C ASP A 121 10.55 -4.65 -15.15
N LEU A 122 9.87 -3.83 -14.34
CA LEU A 122 8.50 -4.12 -13.93
C LEU A 122 7.53 -3.98 -15.10
N TYR A 123 7.67 -2.91 -15.91
CA TYR A 123 6.85 -2.68 -17.08
C TYR A 123 6.86 -3.88 -18.05
N LYS A 124 8.06 -4.41 -18.34
CA LYS A 124 8.24 -5.62 -19.16
C LYS A 124 7.72 -6.87 -18.46
N GLY A 125 8.01 -7.02 -17.16
CA GLY A 125 7.59 -8.18 -16.38
C GLY A 125 6.07 -8.33 -16.27
N LEU A 126 5.34 -7.22 -16.29
CA LEU A 126 3.87 -7.20 -16.35
C LEU A 126 3.32 -7.38 -17.77
N ASN A 127 4.18 -7.54 -18.80
CA ASN A 127 3.81 -7.62 -20.22
C ASN A 127 2.98 -6.43 -20.72
N LEU A 128 3.19 -5.24 -20.14
CA LEU A 128 2.51 -4.02 -20.55
C LEU A 128 3.03 -3.54 -21.90
N LYS A 129 2.12 -2.97 -22.71
CA LYS A 129 2.41 -2.43 -24.03
C LYS A 129 2.23 -0.93 -24.05
N ALA A 130 2.71 -0.28 -25.11
CA ALA A 130 2.56 1.16 -25.29
C ALA A 130 1.08 1.61 -25.35
N GLU A 131 0.20 0.73 -25.84
CA GLU A 131 -1.24 0.96 -25.91
C GLU A 131 -1.93 0.96 -24.54
N ASP A 132 -1.30 0.35 -23.52
CA ASP A 132 -1.81 0.35 -22.13
C ASP A 132 -1.48 1.65 -21.39
N LEU A 133 -0.62 2.49 -21.98
CA LEU A 133 -0.20 3.74 -21.37
C LEU A 133 -1.10 4.90 -21.77
N THR A 134 -1.47 5.70 -20.78
CA THR A 134 -2.06 7.02 -21.01
C THR A 134 -0.95 8.08 -21.08
N PRO A 135 -1.11 9.12 -21.93
CA PRO A 135 -0.12 10.18 -22.03
C PRO A 135 0.10 10.88 -20.67
N TYR A 136 1.35 11.10 -20.31
CA TYR A 136 1.75 11.88 -19.16
C TYR A 136 2.73 12.97 -19.60
N SER A 137 2.29 14.23 -19.60
CA SER A 137 3.02 15.35 -20.20
C SER A 137 3.90 16.14 -19.21
N SER A 138 3.75 15.88 -17.90
CA SER A 138 4.53 16.62 -16.90
C SER A 138 5.93 16.04 -16.77
N PRO A 139 6.98 16.86 -16.96
CA PRO A 139 8.35 16.39 -16.77
C PRO A 139 8.60 16.11 -15.29
N LEU A 140 9.35 15.04 -15.01
CA LEU A 140 9.85 14.75 -13.67
C LEU A 140 11.27 15.28 -13.51
N VAL A 141 11.57 15.83 -12.35
CA VAL A 141 12.90 16.34 -12.02
C VAL A 141 13.54 15.39 -11.02
N SER A 142 14.67 14.80 -11.39
CA SER A 142 15.46 13.96 -10.48
C SER A 142 16.20 14.81 -9.43
N PHE A 143 16.72 14.16 -8.38
CA PHE A 143 17.57 14.84 -7.39
C PHE A 143 18.82 15.50 -8.01
N GLU A 144 19.31 14.99 -9.14
CA GLU A 144 20.40 15.57 -9.91
C GLU A 144 19.95 16.74 -10.81
N ARG A 145 18.70 17.21 -10.66
CA ARG A 145 18.06 18.25 -11.51
C ARG A 145 17.97 17.88 -12.99
N LYS A 146 18.13 16.61 -13.33
CA LYS A 146 17.87 16.14 -14.68
C LYS A 146 16.35 16.06 -14.92
N ILE A 147 15.93 16.61 -16.04
CA ILE A 147 14.55 16.49 -16.49
C ILE A 147 14.41 15.14 -17.21
N ILE A 148 13.47 14.34 -16.77
CA ILE A 148 13.16 13.05 -17.36
C ILE A 148 11.71 13.10 -17.86
N ILE A 149 11.52 12.75 -19.13
CA ILE A 149 10.20 12.67 -19.75
C ILE A 149 9.74 11.23 -19.61
N PRO A 150 8.62 10.97 -18.90
CA PRO A 150 8.06 9.64 -18.78
C PRO A 150 7.58 9.07 -20.11
N LYS A 151 7.53 7.74 -20.23
CA LYS A 151 6.86 7.06 -21.36
C LYS A 151 5.36 7.26 -21.35
N GLY A 152 4.78 7.42 -20.16
CA GLY A 152 3.35 7.56 -19.93
C GLY A 152 3.00 7.15 -18.52
N GLN A 153 1.72 6.92 -18.30
CA GLN A 153 1.13 6.52 -17.02
C GLN A 153 0.26 5.29 -17.22
N VAL A 154 0.28 4.39 -16.24
CA VAL A 154 -0.60 3.22 -16.20
C VAL A 154 -1.26 3.11 -14.84
N ARG A 155 -2.56 2.78 -14.82
CA ARG A 155 -3.30 2.51 -13.59
C ARG A 155 -3.38 1.02 -13.34
N LEU A 156 -2.94 0.59 -12.15
CA LEU A 156 -2.91 -0.81 -11.76
C LEU A 156 -3.40 -1.00 -10.33
N PRO A 157 -4.09 -2.12 -10.06
CA PRO A 157 -4.42 -2.49 -8.69
C PRO A 157 -3.17 -2.91 -7.93
N VAL A 158 -2.99 -2.33 -6.75
CA VAL A 158 -1.99 -2.71 -5.75
C VAL A 158 -2.70 -3.31 -4.57
N GLN A 159 -2.45 -4.59 -4.32
CA GLN A 159 -3.04 -5.31 -3.21
C GLN A 159 -2.08 -5.36 -2.02
N THR A 160 -2.62 -5.01 -0.86
CA THR A 160 -1.92 -4.93 0.43
C THR A 160 -2.80 -5.64 1.46
N GLY A 161 -2.45 -6.87 1.81
CA GLY A 161 -3.34 -7.69 2.64
C GLY A 161 -4.71 -7.86 1.99
N SER A 162 -5.77 -7.46 2.68
CA SER A 162 -7.15 -7.45 2.18
C SER A 162 -7.49 -6.21 1.34
N GLU A 163 -6.71 -5.13 1.48
CA GLU A 163 -6.95 -3.88 0.78
C GLU A 163 -6.44 -3.91 -0.66
N VAL A 164 -7.22 -3.32 -1.58
CA VAL A 164 -6.83 -3.13 -2.98
C VAL A 164 -6.99 -1.66 -3.33
N VAL A 165 -5.91 -1.04 -3.74
CA VAL A 165 -5.85 0.37 -4.12
C VAL A 165 -5.46 0.50 -5.58
N GLU A 166 -6.23 1.27 -6.35
CA GLU A 166 -5.85 1.64 -7.72
C GLU A 166 -4.77 2.72 -7.67
N VAL A 167 -3.63 2.44 -8.29
CA VAL A 167 -2.43 3.27 -8.25
C VAL A 167 -2.01 3.69 -9.65
N ASP A 168 -1.75 4.97 -9.83
CA ASP A 168 -1.29 5.55 -11.09
C ASP A 168 0.25 5.56 -11.12
N PHE A 169 0.85 4.60 -11.81
CA PHE A 169 2.30 4.53 -11.97
C PHE A 169 2.78 5.34 -13.18
N ILE A 170 3.76 6.20 -12.94
CA ILE A 170 4.49 6.90 -14.00
C ILE A 170 5.59 5.97 -14.53
N VAL A 171 5.50 5.59 -15.80
CA VAL A 171 6.44 4.68 -16.44
C VAL A 171 7.65 5.43 -16.94
N MET A 172 8.81 5.11 -16.37
CA MET A 172 10.09 5.74 -16.69
C MET A 172 10.88 4.91 -17.70
N ASP A 173 11.65 5.57 -18.55
CA ASP A 173 12.65 4.95 -19.43
C ASP A 173 14.05 5.29 -18.91
N ALA A 174 14.31 4.92 -17.67
CA ALA A 174 15.59 5.16 -17.02
C ALA A 174 16.05 3.91 -16.28
N TYR A 175 17.34 3.66 -16.26
CA TYR A 175 17.90 2.60 -15.42
C TYR A 175 17.70 2.96 -13.94
N SER A 176 17.28 1.99 -13.17
CA SER A 176 17.20 2.08 -11.71
C SER A 176 17.58 0.74 -11.11
N PRO A 177 18.29 0.73 -9.96
CA PRO A 177 18.50 -0.49 -9.19
C PRO A 177 17.21 -0.99 -8.54
N TYR A 178 16.13 -0.26 -8.63
CA TYR A 178 14.82 -0.57 -8.07
C TYR A 178 13.83 -0.89 -9.18
N ILE A 179 12.84 -1.69 -8.86
CA ILE A 179 11.83 -2.13 -9.81
C ILE A 179 10.64 -1.18 -9.87
N SER A 180 10.31 -0.57 -8.72
CA SER A 180 9.21 0.36 -8.55
C SER A 180 9.37 1.17 -7.27
N ILE A 181 8.72 2.32 -7.24
CA ILE A 181 8.57 3.16 -6.04
C ILE A 181 7.09 3.36 -5.81
N VAL A 182 6.62 3.05 -4.60
CA VAL A 182 5.32 3.51 -4.08
C VAL A 182 5.57 4.71 -3.18
N ALA A 183 4.74 5.72 -3.32
CA ALA A 183 5.02 7.05 -2.85
C ALA A 183 3.93 7.56 -1.89
N LYS A 184 3.94 8.86 -1.65
CA LYS A 184 2.97 9.52 -0.78
C LYS A 184 1.51 9.29 -1.16
N PRO A 185 1.08 9.33 -2.44
CA PRO A 185 -0.31 9.11 -2.80
C PRO A 185 -0.83 7.73 -2.38
N TRP A 186 -0.06 6.65 -2.60
CA TRP A 186 -0.41 5.31 -2.15
C TRP A 186 -0.53 5.23 -0.63
N LEU A 187 0.46 5.77 0.11
CA LEU A 187 0.44 5.81 1.58
C LEU A 187 -0.79 6.56 2.10
N HIS A 188 -1.12 7.71 1.50
CA HIS A 188 -2.28 8.50 1.89
C HIS A 188 -3.61 7.80 1.61
N THR A 189 -3.71 7.10 0.47
CA THR A 189 -4.92 6.34 0.13
C THR A 189 -5.18 5.22 1.11
N LEU A 190 -4.12 4.53 1.58
CA LEU A 190 -4.20 3.52 2.64
C LEU A 190 -4.37 4.11 4.04
N GLY A 191 -4.18 5.41 4.23
CA GLY A 191 -4.04 6.00 5.56
C GLY A 191 -2.81 5.47 6.31
N ALA A 192 -1.79 5.05 5.57
CA ALA A 192 -0.63 4.34 6.07
C ALA A 192 0.46 5.28 6.62
N VAL A 193 1.22 4.77 7.56
CA VAL A 193 2.48 5.34 8.03
C VAL A 193 3.61 4.36 7.80
N SER A 194 4.79 4.84 7.42
CA SER A 194 5.96 3.99 7.19
C SER A 194 7.19 4.51 7.91
N THR A 195 8.11 3.60 8.23
CA THR A 195 9.37 3.94 8.89
C THR A 195 10.49 3.01 8.44
N THR A 196 11.60 3.60 8.04
CA THR A 196 12.83 2.87 7.72
C THR A 196 13.49 2.31 8.97
N LEU A 197 13.36 2.99 10.12
CA LEU A 197 13.94 2.53 11.39
C LEU A 197 13.38 1.18 11.84
N HIS A 198 12.07 0.97 11.64
CA HIS A 198 11.38 -0.25 12.05
C HIS A 198 11.16 -1.22 10.89
N GLN A 199 11.54 -0.82 9.67
CA GLN A 199 11.35 -1.60 8.44
C GLN A 199 9.91 -2.07 8.26
N LYS A 200 8.94 -1.15 8.49
CA LYS A 200 7.50 -1.45 8.46
C LYS A 200 6.68 -0.35 7.82
N VAL A 201 5.57 -0.76 7.22
CA VAL A 201 4.43 0.08 6.91
C VAL A 201 3.25 -0.40 7.74
N LYS A 202 2.56 0.50 8.44
CA LYS A 202 1.32 0.21 9.17
C LYS A 202 0.16 0.96 8.53
N TYR A 203 -0.99 0.31 8.42
CA TYR A 203 -2.20 0.92 7.85
C TYR A 203 -3.45 0.37 8.54
N PRO A 204 -4.55 1.16 8.59
CA PRO A 204 -5.81 0.69 9.14
C PRO A 204 -6.54 -0.20 8.12
N SER A 205 -7.05 -1.33 8.56
CA SER A 205 -7.92 -2.23 7.79
C SER A 205 -8.91 -2.89 8.71
N ASP A 206 -10.21 -2.86 8.40
CA ASP A 206 -11.30 -3.48 9.17
C ASP A 206 -11.28 -3.19 10.68
N GLY A 207 -10.91 -1.96 11.07
CA GLY A 207 -10.84 -1.53 12.47
C GLY A 207 -9.63 -2.06 13.24
N GLN A 208 -8.67 -2.65 12.57
CA GLN A 208 -7.39 -3.11 13.09
C GLN A 208 -6.23 -2.40 12.40
N ILE A 209 -5.03 -2.57 12.95
CA ILE A 209 -3.80 -2.10 12.31
C ILE A 209 -3.11 -3.31 11.68
N GLU A 210 -2.98 -3.26 10.36
CA GLU A 210 -2.22 -4.22 9.58
C GLU A 210 -0.79 -3.73 9.37
N GLU A 211 0.14 -4.68 9.17
CA GLU A 211 1.56 -4.38 8.97
C GLU A 211 2.10 -5.05 7.71
N ILE A 212 2.94 -4.30 6.97
CA ILE A 212 3.80 -4.84 5.91
C ILE A 212 5.23 -4.74 6.41
N LEU A 213 5.91 -5.88 6.43
CA LEU A 213 7.32 -5.95 6.81
C LEU A 213 8.22 -5.64 5.61
N GLY A 214 9.37 -5.05 5.91
CA GLY A 214 10.45 -4.90 4.93
C GLY A 214 11.04 -6.24 4.50
N ASP A 215 11.51 -6.30 3.24
CA ASP A 215 12.18 -7.48 2.64
C ASP A 215 13.62 -7.66 3.15
#